data_4d20768199783e05d88c98513c5e8e1e
#
_entry.id   4d20768199783e05d88c98513c5e8e1e
#
_cell.length_a   1.000
_cell.length_b   1.000
_cell.length_c   1.000
_cell.angle_alpha   90.00
_cell.angle_beta   90.00
_cell.angle_gamma   90.00
#
_symmetry.space_group_name_H-M   'P 1'
#
loop_
_entity.id
_entity.type
_entity.pdbx_description
1 polymer ?
#
loop_
_entity_poly.entity_id
_entity_poly.type
_entity_poly.pdbx_seq_one_letter_code
_entity_poly.pdbx_strand_id
1 'polypeptide(L)'
;MVESFEGMNNCFDNASFSHDNVDYELSKKMSIFSNLSIMLARMYEFLHKNDDAVRVCDVLLSKQLPSHLRKTFDSIKARVTKQVSQGGAPAGKGAPAAKGAKGEAQAQAVEVSKADQVSSEVLGYLELIKAGNKEMIQKAMDALAVWVPNEQEEIELELNAELWCRLGRSAIDQDTNVFIKIALYCAEMAIQNGDQKIKSKSYMRIPVTRLRWYSVSECLYGEALYKLLDTKKQEKESQDKLLHASVSHFVESCNIASKAGIGYLLLESCKCMWNALLGVLDAPNNRKLLIKPLS
;
A
#
# COMPACT_ATOMS: atom_id res chain seq x y z
N MET A 1 0.38 23.90 -7.05
CA MET A 1 0.13 22.46 -7.37
C MET A 1 -0.58 22.27 -8.70
N VAL A 2 -1.65 23.03 -9.00
CA VAL A 2 -2.36 22.97 -10.29
C VAL A 2 -1.46 23.42 -11.45
N GLU A 3 -0.76 24.54 -11.34
CA GLU A 3 0.20 25.02 -12.35
C GLU A 3 1.34 24.02 -12.59
N SER A 4 1.82 23.35 -11.51
CA SER A 4 2.84 22.30 -11.62
C SER A 4 2.29 21.06 -12.35
N PHE A 5 1.02 20.73 -12.17
CA PHE A 5 0.37 19.64 -12.88
C PHE A 5 0.24 19.93 -14.38
N GLU A 6 -0.22 21.13 -14.74
CA GLU A 6 -0.35 21.55 -16.15
C GLU A 6 1.02 21.63 -16.82
N GLY A 7 2.04 22.15 -16.14
CA GLY A 7 3.42 22.16 -16.65
C GLY A 7 3.99 20.76 -16.89
N MET A 8 3.78 19.83 -15.96
CA MET A 8 4.19 18.43 -16.12
C MET A 8 3.40 17.75 -17.24
N ASN A 9 2.09 18.00 -17.35
CA ASN A 9 1.27 17.45 -18.41
C ASN A 9 1.80 17.85 -19.79
N ASN A 10 2.12 19.12 -19.99
CA ASN A 10 2.69 19.64 -21.24
C ASN A 10 4.04 19.01 -21.60
N CYS A 11 4.87 18.68 -20.60
CA CYS A 11 6.12 17.97 -20.81
C CYS A 11 5.91 16.53 -21.33
N PHE A 12 4.82 15.87 -20.95
CA PHE A 12 4.49 14.51 -21.39
C PHE A 12 3.77 14.47 -22.74
N ASP A 13 3.01 15.51 -23.11
CA ASP A 13 2.34 15.59 -24.40
C ASP A 13 3.35 15.69 -25.57
N ASN A 14 4.55 16.22 -25.30
CA ASN A 14 5.62 16.35 -26.29
C ASN A 14 6.55 15.11 -26.34
N ALA A 15 6.36 14.11 -25.47
CA ALA A 15 7.16 12.89 -25.47
C ALA A 15 6.45 11.78 -26.27
N SER A 16 6.94 11.50 -27.49
CA SER A 16 6.49 10.34 -28.27
C SER A 16 7.06 9.07 -27.62
N PHE A 17 6.20 8.25 -27.02
CA PHE A 17 6.56 6.93 -26.49
C PHE A 17 6.67 5.94 -27.66
N SER A 18 7.89 5.63 -28.09
CA SER A 18 8.13 4.48 -28.96
C SER A 18 8.25 3.21 -28.11
N HIS A 19 7.60 2.13 -28.55
CA HIS A 19 7.49 0.86 -27.80
C HIS A 19 8.82 0.14 -27.55
N ASP A 20 9.90 0.47 -28.26
CA ASP A 20 11.13 -0.32 -28.30
C ASP A 20 12.32 0.24 -27.52
N ASN A 21 12.21 1.47 -26.98
CA ASN A 21 13.25 2.07 -26.13
C ASN A 21 12.58 2.89 -25.03
N VAL A 22 12.09 2.20 -24.01
CA VAL A 22 11.60 2.88 -22.80
C VAL A 22 12.82 3.44 -22.08
N ASP A 23 13.12 4.71 -22.31
CA ASP A 23 14.10 5.43 -21.53
C ASP A 23 13.73 5.31 -20.06
N TYR A 24 14.59 4.70 -19.27
CA TYR A 24 14.40 4.46 -17.82
C TYR A 24 14.01 5.75 -17.08
N GLU A 25 14.62 6.86 -17.46
CA GLU A 25 14.33 8.18 -16.89
C GLU A 25 12.89 8.64 -17.22
N LEU A 26 12.40 8.35 -18.41
CA LEU A 26 11.04 8.70 -18.83
C LEU A 26 10.00 7.87 -18.06
N SER A 27 10.26 6.56 -17.90
CA SER A 27 9.43 5.66 -17.09
C SER A 27 9.36 6.11 -15.62
N LYS A 28 10.49 6.53 -15.06
CA LYS A 28 10.57 7.07 -13.69
C LYS A 28 9.80 8.38 -13.54
N LYS A 29 9.94 9.31 -14.50
CA LYS A 29 9.19 10.57 -14.52
C LYS A 29 7.69 10.31 -14.63
N MET A 30 7.26 9.36 -15.48
CA MET A 30 5.85 8.97 -15.63
C MET A 30 5.29 8.38 -14.33
N SER A 31 6.06 7.54 -13.64
CA SER A 31 5.65 7.00 -12.34
C SER A 31 5.46 8.09 -11.29
N ILE A 32 6.39 9.05 -11.20
CA ILE A 32 6.29 10.18 -10.27
C ILE A 32 5.07 11.04 -10.61
N PHE A 33 4.88 11.37 -11.88
CA PHE A 33 3.74 12.16 -12.35
C PHE A 33 2.41 11.48 -12.04
N SER A 34 2.29 10.19 -12.32
CA SER A 34 1.08 9.42 -12.04
C SER A 34 0.76 9.37 -10.53
N ASN A 35 1.77 9.17 -9.68
CA ASN A 35 1.59 9.16 -8.23
C ASN A 35 1.14 10.54 -7.70
N LEU A 36 1.76 11.62 -8.17
CA LEU A 36 1.36 12.98 -7.81
C LEU A 36 -0.08 13.28 -8.28
N SER A 37 -0.45 12.82 -9.46
CA SER A 37 -1.80 12.99 -9.99
C SER A 37 -2.85 12.20 -9.20
N ILE A 38 -2.53 10.99 -8.74
CA ILE A 38 -3.39 10.22 -7.81
C ILE A 38 -3.59 10.98 -6.51
N MET A 39 -2.52 11.54 -5.94
CA MET A 39 -2.60 12.34 -4.71
C MET A 39 -3.47 13.59 -4.93
N LEU A 40 -3.30 14.28 -6.05
CA LEU A 40 -4.07 15.46 -6.39
C LEU A 40 -5.56 15.14 -6.60
N ALA A 41 -5.88 14.07 -7.32
CA ALA A 41 -7.26 13.64 -7.53
C ALA A 41 -7.95 13.28 -6.21
N ARG A 42 -7.26 12.57 -5.31
CA ARG A 42 -7.76 12.24 -3.97
C ARG A 42 -7.93 13.48 -3.09
N MET A 43 -7.04 14.46 -3.20
CA MET A 43 -7.17 15.73 -2.50
C MET A 43 -8.40 16.52 -2.95
N TYR A 44 -8.67 16.56 -4.26
CA TYR A 44 -9.88 17.18 -4.79
C TYR A 44 -11.14 16.42 -4.37
N GLU A 45 -11.13 15.08 -4.36
CA GLU A 45 -12.22 14.26 -3.82
C GLU A 45 -12.50 14.62 -2.34
N PHE A 46 -11.44 14.73 -1.51
CA PHE A 46 -11.55 15.12 -0.10
C PHE A 46 -12.11 16.54 0.09
N LEU A 47 -11.73 17.48 -0.79
CA LEU A 47 -12.22 18.86 -0.77
C LEU A 47 -13.60 19.02 -1.43
N HIS A 48 -14.25 17.94 -1.81
CA HIS A 48 -15.53 17.91 -2.55
C HIS A 48 -15.51 18.69 -3.88
N LYS A 49 -14.32 18.88 -4.46
CA LYS A 49 -14.10 19.45 -5.79
C LYS A 49 -14.12 18.34 -6.85
N ASN A 50 -15.30 17.74 -7.01
CA ASN A 50 -15.45 16.53 -7.80
C ASN A 50 -15.14 16.72 -9.28
N ASP A 51 -15.49 17.89 -9.86
CA ASP A 51 -15.19 18.19 -11.27
C ASP A 51 -13.67 18.28 -11.53
N ASP A 52 -12.91 18.87 -10.61
CA ASP A 52 -11.46 18.96 -10.70
C ASP A 52 -10.82 17.57 -10.55
N ALA A 53 -11.35 16.71 -9.67
CA ALA A 53 -10.89 15.33 -9.50
C ALA A 53 -11.13 14.51 -10.77
N VAL A 54 -12.31 14.61 -11.40
CA VAL A 54 -12.63 13.96 -12.68
C VAL A 54 -11.70 14.45 -13.78
N ARG A 55 -11.48 15.77 -13.88
CA ARG A 55 -10.58 16.36 -14.88
C ARG A 55 -9.15 15.80 -14.79
N VAL A 56 -8.59 15.69 -13.58
CA VAL A 56 -7.26 15.07 -13.37
C VAL A 56 -7.25 13.63 -13.85
N CYS A 57 -8.28 12.84 -13.51
CA CYS A 57 -8.39 11.45 -13.97
C CYS A 57 -8.47 11.37 -15.50
N ASP A 58 -9.28 12.22 -16.15
CA ASP A 58 -9.45 12.20 -17.62
C ASP A 58 -8.16 12.53 -18.35
N VAL A 59 -7.40 13.52 -17.87
CA VAL A 59 -6.09 13.86 -18.43
C VAL A 59 -5.14 12.66 -18.39
N LEU A 60 -5.11 11.92 -17.26
CA LEU A 60 -4.23 10.75 -17.14
C LEU A 60 -4.73 9.57 -17.98
N LEU A 61 -6.04 9.31 -17.99
CA LEU A 61 -6.65 8.21 -18.76
C LEU A 61 -6.51 8.38 -20.27
N SER A 62 -6.35 9.63 -20.76
CA SER A 62 -6.06 9.91 -22.18
C SER A 62 -4.63 9.51 -22.59
N LYS A 63 -3.73 9.27 -21.62
CA LYS A 63 -2.35 8.88 -21.88
C LYS A 63 -2.17 7.36 -21.90
N GLN A 64 -1.06 6.90 -22.48
CA GLN A 64 -0.68 5.48 -22.44
C GLN A 64 -0.12 5.13 -21.03
N LEU A 65 -1.02 4.80 -20.12
CA LEU A 65 -0.68 4.38 -18.77
C LEU A 65 -0.55 2.86 -18.66
N PRO A 66 0.33 2.36 -17.79
CA PRO A 66 0.31 0.98 -17.34
C PRO A 66 -1.08 0.58 -16.82
N SER A 67 -1.49 -0.67 -17.04
CA SER A 67 -2.86 -1.15 -16.75
C SER A 67 -3.27 -0.96 -15.27
N HIS A 68 -2.35 -1.13 -14.34
CA HIS A 68 -2.61 -0.94 -12.89
C HIS A 68 -2.89 0.53 -12.54
N LEU A 69 -2.17 1.49 -13.14
CA LEU A 69 -2.42 2.92 -12.93
C LEU A 69 -3.74 3.35 -13.59
N ARG A 70 -4.04 2.84 -14.78
CA ARG A 70 -5.33 3.08 -15.45
C ARG A 70 -6.50 2.67 -14.57
N LYS A 71 -6.50 1.44 -14.03
CA LYS A 71 -7.53 0.95 -13.11
C LYS A 71 -7.68 1.83 -11.87
N THR A 72 -6.59 2.36 -11.32
CA THR A 72 -6.62 3.28 -10.18
C THR A 72 -7.35 4.58 -10.52
N PHE A 73 -7.06 5.20 -11.67
CA PHE A 73 -7.75 6.42 -12.10
C PHE A 73 -9.22 6.16 -12.45
N ASP A 74 -9.54 5.04 -13.11
CA ASP A 74 -10.94 4.63 -13.38
C ASP A 74 -11.73 4.46 -12.08
N SER A 75 -11.13 3.85 -11.05
CA SER A 75 -11.75 3.67 -9.72
C SER A 75 -12.02 5.01 -9.02
N ILE A 76 -11.05 5.94 -9.02
CA ILE A 76 -11.23 7.28 -8.44
C ILE A 76 -12.35 8.02 -9.19
N LYS A 77 -12.30 8.02 -10.52
CA LYS A 77 -13.31 8.67 -11.36
C LYS A 77 -14.71 8.12 -11.10
N ALA A 78 -14.86 6.79 -11.03
CA ALA A 78 -16.15 6.15 -10.76
C ALA A 78 -16.73 6.53 -9.39
N ARG A 79 -15.87 6.60 -8.34
CA ARG A 79 -16.29 7.02 -6.99
C ARG A 79 -16.78 8.46 -6.99
N VAL A 80 -15.98 9.37 -7.55
CA VAL A 80 -16.28 10.80 -7.59
C VAL A 80 -17.56 11.07 -8.39
N THR A 81 -17.74 10.41 -9.53
CA THR A 81 -18.96 10.53 -10.34
C THR A 81 -20.21 10.05 -9.58
N LYS A 82 -20.10 8.96 -8.79
CA LYS A 82 -21.21 8.50 -7.93
C LYS A 82 -21.55 9.52 -6.86
N GLN A 83 -20.57 10.18 -6.24
CA GLN A 83 -20.81 11.23 -5.24
C GLN A 83 -21.56 12.43 -5.83
N VAL A 84 -21.21 12.82 -7.05
CA VAL A 84 -21.94 13.89 -7.79
C VAL A 84 -23.40 13.49 -8.03
N SER A 85 -23.65 12.23 -8.41
CA SER A 85 -25.00 11.74 -8.70
C SER A 85 -25.88 11.62 -7.45
N GLN A 86 -25.28 11.43 -6.27
CA GLN A 86 -26.00 11.29 -4.99
C GLN A 86 -26.12 12.61 -4.21
N GLY A 87 -25.26 13.60 -4.49
CA GLY A 87 -25.24 14.89 -3.81
C GLY A 87 -26.11 15.99 -4.43
N GLY A 88 -26.77 15.73 -5.54
CA GLY A 88 -27.56 16.72 -6.30
C GLY A 88 -29.06 16.66 -6.06
N ALA A 89 -29.54 17.02 -4.84
CA ALA A 89 -30.93 17.44 -4.69
C ALA A 89 -31.08 18.55 -3.65
N PRO A 90 -31.04 19.85 -4.01
CA PRO A 90 -31.75 20.84 -3.27
C PRO A 90 -33.22 20.72 -3.59
N ALA A 91 -34.04 20.59 -2.56
CA ALA A 91 -35.50 20.63 -2.67
C ALA A 91 -35.98 21.96 -3.30
N GLY A 92 -36.48 21.90 -4.51
CA GLY A 92 -37.12 22.99 -5.24
C GLY A 92 -38.37 22.49 -5.97
N LYS A 93 -39.53 22.96 -5.49
CA LYS A 93 -40.90 22.65 -5.98
C LYS A 93 -41.10 23.04 -7.44
N GLY A 94 -41.89 22.22 -8.18
CA GLY A 94 -42.85 22.73 -9.19
C GLY A 94 -42.65 22.24 -10.62
N ALA A 95 -43.36 21.15 -10.99
CA ALA A 95 -44.19 20.87 -12.16
C ALA A 95 -43.74 21.24 -13.59
N PRO A 96 -44.34 20.66 -14.68
CA PRO A 96 -44.95 19.37 -14.88
C PRO A 96 -44.39 18.56 -16.09
N ALA A 97 -44.94 17.38 -16.24
CA ALA A 97 -44.70 16.34 -17.24
C ALA A 97 -44.46 16.76 -18.68
N ALA A 98 -43.44 16.14 -19.31
CA ALA A 98 -43.43 15.81 -20.73
C ALA A 98 -43.08 14.33 -20.90
N LYS A 99 -44.02 13.57 -21.45
CA LYS A 99 -43.89 12.18 -21.91
C LYS A 99 -42.97 12.12 -23.13
N GLY A 100 -42.11 11.11 -23.18
CA GLY A 100 -41.64 10.58 -24.45
C GLY A 100 -40.14 10.35 -24.52
N ALA A 101 -39.72 9.14 -24.29
CA ALA A 101 -38.82 8.30 -25.09
C ALA A 101 -38.22 7.21 -24.21
N LYS A 102 -38.70 5.99 -24.38
CA LYS A 102 -38.03 4.78 -23.92
C LYS A 102 -36.69 4.63 -24.64
N GLY A 103 -35.62 4.90 -23.95
CA GLY A 103 -34.32 4.42 -24.28
C GLY A 103 -33.87 3.55 -23.11
N GLU A 104 -33.94 2.25 -23.29
CA GLU A 104 -33.37 1.27 -22.35
C GLU A 104 -31.87 1.42 -22.38
N ALA A 105 -31.33 2.36 -21.60
CA ALA A 105 -29.94 2.29 -21.17
C ALA A 105 -29.92 1.25 -20.04
N GLN A 106 -29.60 0.01 -20.38
CA GLN A 106 -29.14 -0.98 -19.42
C GLN A 106 -27.95 -0.37 -18.68
N ALA A 107 -28.22 0.16 -17.48
CA ALA A 107 -27.19 0.43 -16.51
C ALA A 107 -26.60 -0.96 -16.15
N GLN A 108 -25.52 -1.35 -16.82
CA GLN A 108 -24.66 -2.42 -16.34
C GLN A 108 -24.23 -1.98 -14.94
N ALA A 109 -24.82 -2.59 -13.93
CA ALA A 109 -24.33 -2.51 -12.57
C ALA A 109 -22.90 -3.07 -12.64
N VAL A 110 -21.90 -2.18 -12.56
CA VAL A 110 -20.51 -2.59 -12.42
C VAL A 110 -20.47 -3.34 -11.10
N GLU A 111 -20.40 -4.67 -11.15
CA GLU A 111 -20.15 -5.49 -9.98
C GLU A 111 -18.82 -5.01 -9.39
N VAL A 112 -18.91 -4.32 -8.25
CA VAL A 112 -17.73 -3.90 -7.49
C VAL A 112 -17.04 -5.17 -7.06
N SER A 113 -15.79 -5.35 -7.47
CA SER A 113 -15.04 -6.57 -7.13
C SER A 113 -14.96 -6.69 -5.61
N LYS A 114 -14.95 -7.92 -5.10
CA LYS A 114 -14.79 -8.17 -3.66
C LYS A 114 -13.52 -7.50 -3.13
N ALA A 115 -12.46 -7.48 -3.93
CA ALA A 115 -11.19 -6.80 -3.62
C ALA A 115 -11.38 -5.29 -3.43
N ASP A 116 -12.12 -4.63 -4.32
CA ASP A 116 -12.39 -3.18 -4.22
C ASP A 116 -13.24 -2.85 -2.99
N GLN A 117 -14.22 -3.70 -2.68
CA GLN A 117 -15.08 -3.52 -1.52
C GLN A 117 -14.27 -3.64 -0.22
N VAL A 118 -13.51 -4.72 -0.04
CA VAL A 118 -12.68 -4.94 1.15
C VAL A 118 -11.60 -3.87 1.28
N SER A 119 -10.93 -3.52 0.18
CA SER A 119 -9.90 -2.48 0.22
C SER A 119 -10.44 -1.12 0.65
N SER A 120 -11.61 -0.73 0.16
CA SER A 120 -12.27 0.52 0.54
C SER A 120 -12.66 0.52 2.03
N GLU A 121 -13.18 -0.59 2.52
CA GLU A 121 -13.56 -0.77 3.92
C GLU A 121 -12.33 -0.69 4.85
N VAL A 122 -11.27 -1.44 4.54
CA VAL A 122 -10.02 -1.46 5.33
C VAL A 122 -9.36 -0.10 5.33
N LEU A 123 -9.31 0.60 4.19
CA LEU A 123 -8.76 1.96 4.13
C LEU A 123 -9.57 2.92 5.00
N GLY A 124 -10.89 2.78 5.04
CA GLY A 124 -11.75 3.54 5.95
C GLY A 124 -11.41 3.27 7.43
N TYR A 125 -11.21 2.01 7.80
CA TYR A 125 -10.76 1.67 9.15
C TYR A 125 -9.39 2.23 9.48
N LEU A 126 -8.42 2.20 8.56
CA LEU A 126 -7.10 2.76 8.76
C LEU A 126 -7.13 4.28 9.03
N GLU A 127 -8.01 5.03 8.38
CA GLU A 127 -8.19 6.45 8.67
C GLU A 127 -8.79 6.68 10.07
N LEU A 128 -9.74 5.85 10.49
CA LEU A 128 -10.29 5.91 11.86
C LEU A 128 -9.25 5.54 12.92
N ILE A 129 -8.37 4.57 12.65
CA ILE A 129 -7.26 4.22 13.54
C ILE A 129 -6.29 5.40 13.70
N LYS A 130 -5.94 6.09 12.62
CA LYS A 130 -5.13 7.30 12.66
C LYS A 130 -5.80 8.43 13.47
N ALA A 131 -7.14 8.50 13.44
CA ALA A 131 -7.92 9.42 14.28
C ALA A 131 -8.01 9.00 15.76
N GLY A 132 -7.37 7.88 16.15
CA GLY A 132 -7.29 7.41 17.53
C GLY A 132 -8.24 6.28 17.90
N ASN A 133 -9.07 5.80 16.97
CA ASN A 133 -10.02 4.71 17.25
C ASN A 133 -9.35 3.34 17.08
N LYS A 134 -8.77 2.84 18.18
CA LYS A 134 -8.00 1.58 18.19
C LYS A 134 -8.86 0.32 17.94
N GLU A 135 -10.15 0.37 18.26
CA GLU A 135 -11.06 -0.78 18.05
C GLU A 135 -11.21 -1.15 16.59
N MET A 136 -10.95 -0.20 15.68
CA MET A 136 -11.00 -0.44 14.24
C MET A 136 -9.89 -1.37 13.75
N ILE A 137 -8.81 -1.57 14.51
CA ILE A 137 -7.73 -2.51 14.15
C ILE A 137 -8.29 -3.93 14.03
N GLN A 138 -9.11 -4.36 15.00
CA GLN A 138 -9.71 -5.70 14.96
C GLN A 138 -10.68 -5.84 13.76
N LYS A 139 -11.51 -4.84 13.50
CA LYS A 139 -12.43 -4.86 12.36
C LYS A 139 -11.72 -4.91 11.02
N ALA A 140 -10.63 -4.13 10.88
CA ALA A 140 -9.81 -4.17 9.68
C ALA A 140 -9.15 -5.55 9.47
N MET A 141 -8.68 -6.17 10.56
CA MET A 141 -8.11 -7.51 10.53
C MET A 141 -9.14 -8.55 10.13
N ASP A 142 -10.34 -8.50 10.70
CA ASP A 142 -11.42 -9.42 10.37
C ASP A 142 -11.86 -9.29 8.91
N ALA A 143 -11.96 -8.07 8.38
CA ALA A 143 -12.29 -7.81 6.99
C ALA A 143 -11.23 -8.37 6.04
N LEU A 144 -9.93 -8.21 6.35
CA LEU A 144 -8.85 -8.76 5.57
C LEU A 144 -8.77 -10.29 5.65
N ALA A 145 -9.05 -10.88 6.81
CA ALA A 145 -8.99 -12.32 7.01
C ALA A 145 -10.05 -13.10 6.18
N VAL A 146 -11.18 -12.46 5.89
CA VAL A 146 -12.25 -13.06 5.05
C VAL A 146 -11.92 -12.95 3.55
N TRP A 147 -11.00 -12.09 3.18
CA TRP A 147 -10.62 -11.90 1.78
C TRP A 147 -9.41 -12.76 1.40
N VAL A 148 -9.67 -13.79 0.60
CA VAL A 148 -8.63 -14.58 -0.05
C VAL A 148 -8.40 -13.98 -1.43
N PRO A 149 -7.21 -13.40 -1.71
CA PRO A 149 -6.91 -12.84 -3.02
C PRO A 149 -6.82 -13.92 -4.08
N ASN A 150 -7.20 -13.59 -5.32
CA ASN A 150 -7.03 -14.51 -6.44
C ASN A 150 -5.54 -14.64 -6.79
N GLU A 151 -4.99 -15.85 -6.67
CA GLU A 151 -3.56 -16.12 -6.95
C GLU A 151 -3.15 -15.82 -8.41
N GLN A 152 -4.10 -15.78 -9.33
CA GLN A 152 -3.85 -15.46 -10.73
C GLN A 152 -3.88 -13.95 -11.00
N GLU A 153 -4.40 -13.15 -10.07
CA GLU A 153 -4.49 -11.70 -10.18
C GLU A 153 -3.42 -10.99 -9.37
N GLU A 154 -2.33 -10.64 -10.04
CA GLU A 154 -1.17 -9.97 -9.44
C GLU A 154 -1.55 -8.70 -8.66
N ILE A 155 -2.55 -7.96 -9.15
CA ILE A 155 -3.01 -6.72 -8.52
C ILE A 155 -3.69 -7.01 -7.18
N GLU A 156 -4.48 -8.08 -7.07
CA GLU A 156 -5.11 -8.47 -5.81
C GLU A 156 -4.10 -8.94 -4.77
N LEU A 157 -3.09 -9.71 -5.21
CA LEU A 157 -2.00 -10.16 -4.34
C LEU A 157 -1.18 -8.98 -3.80
N GLU A 158 -0.85 -8.01 -4.65
CA GLU A 158 -0.16 -6.79 -4.24
C GLU A 158 -0.98 -5.98 -3.25
N LEU A 159 -2.26 -5.73 -3.56
CA LEU A 159 -3.17 -4.96 -2.73
C LEU A 159 -3.39 -5.62 -1.36
N ASN A 160 -3.54 -6.95 -1.33
CA ASN A 160 -3.69 -7.69 -0.08
C ASN A 160 -2.44 -7.53 0.80
N ALA A 161 -1.23 -7.73 0.24
CA ALA A 161 0.02 -7.55 0.97
C ALA A 161 0.19 -6.09 1.47
N GLU A 162 -0.16 -5.10 0.64
CA GLU A 162 -0.16 -3.69 1.03
C GLU A 162 -1.04 -3.41 2.24
N LEU A 163 -2.29 -3.89 2.21
CA LEU A 163 -3.26 -3.62 3.28
C LEU A 163 -2.85 -4.28 4.60
N TRP A 164 -2.34 -5.51 4.55
CA TRP A 164 -1.79 -6.17 5.73
C TRP A 164 -0.59 -5.41 6.30
N CYS A 165 0.34 -4.93 5.46
CA CYS A 165 1.48 -4.13 5.90
C CYS A 165 1.04 -2.80 6.54
N ARG A 166 0.06 -2.10 5.95
CA ARG A 166 -0.45 -0.84 6.48
C ARG A 166 -1.16 -1.03 7.82
N LEU A 167 -1.96 -2.09 7.95
CA LEU A 167 -2.62 -2.44 9.21
C LEU A 167 -1.59 -2.79 10.29
N GLY A 168 -0.61 -3.62 9.96
CA GLY A 168 0.48 -3.98 10.87
C GLY A 168 1.28 -2.77 11.34
N ARG A 169 1.59 -1.81 10.44
CA ARG A 169 2.25 -0.54 10.82
C ARG A 169 1.38 0.26 11.78
N SER A 170 0.10 0.41 11.48
CA SER A 170 -0.83 1.13 12.36
C SER A 170 -0.99 0.45 13.73
N ALA A 171 -0.88 -0.88 13.81
CA ALA A 171 -0.91 -1.63 15.05
C ALA A 171 0.37 -1.43 15.88
N ILE A 172 1.55 -1.51 15.26
CA ILE A 172 2.83 -1.39 15.97
C ILE A 172 3.04 0.01 16.55
N ASP A 173 2.47 1.04 15.92
CA ASP A 173 2.52 2.43 16.37
C ASP A 173 1.71 2.67 17.67
N GLN A 174 0.82 1.71 18.05
CA GLN A 174 0.09 1.78 19.31
C GLN A 174 0.92 1.36 20.53
N ASP A 175 2.10 0.78 20.32
CA ASP A 175 3.14 0.45 21.30
C ASP A 175 2.65 -0.32 22.55
N THR A 176 1.71 -1.24 22.35
CA THR A 176 1.26 -2.16 23.41
C THR A 176 1.44 -3.61 22.97
N ASN A 177 1.71 -4.51 23.94
CA ASN A 177 1.97 -5.92 23.64
C ASN A 177 0.87 -6.60 22.83
N VAL A 178 -0.39 -6.19 22.99
CA VAL A 178 -1.52 -6.73 22.23
C VAL A 178 -1.38 -6.33 20.75
N PHE A 179 -1.16 -5.05 20.50
CA PHE A 179 -1.06 -4.53 19.13
C PHE A 179 0.25 -4.94 18.45
N ILE A 180 1.33 -5.14 19.20
CA ILE A 180 2.58 -5.71 18.65
C ILE A 180 2.34 -7.14 18.14
N LYS A 181 1.58 -7.97 18.86
CA LYS A 181 1.19 -9.30 18.39
C LYS A 181 0.31 -9.25 17.15
N ILE A 182 -0.61 -8.28 17.07
CA ILE A 182 -1.40 -8.03 15.84
C ILE A 182 -0.49 -7.63 14.69
N ALA A 183 0.50 -6.76 14.93
CA ALA A 183 1.47 -6.38 13.89
C ALA A 183 2.27 -7.57 13.38
N LEU A 184 2.70 -8.49 14.27
CA LEU A 184 3.32 -9.76 13.87
C LEU A 184 2.40 -10.58 12.98
N TYR A 185 1.16 -10.78 13.39
CA TYR A 185 0.18 -11.52 12.60
C TYR A 185 -0.04 -10.88 11.22
N CYS A 186 -0.18 -9.55 11.16
CA CYS A 186 -0.33 -8.83 9.90
C CYS A 186 0.88 -9.01 8.97
N ALA A 187 2.09 -8.92 9.51
CA ALA A 187 3.31 -9.15 8.74
C ALA A 187 3.41 -10.58 8.23
N GLU A 188 3.05 -11.56 9.07
CA GLU A 188 2.99 -12.97 8.69
C GLU A 188 1.98 -13.21 7.56
N MET A 189 0.77 -12.66 7.67
CA MET A 189 -0.27 -12.79 6.63
C MET A 189 0.16 -12.15 5.31
N ALA A 190 0.84 -11.01 5.33
CA ALA A 190 1.38 -10.38 4.13
C ALA A 190 2.42 -11.28 3.43
N ILE A 191 3.22 -12.02 4.20
CA ILE A 191 4.22 -12.96 3.67
C ILE A 191 3.56 -14.28 3.20
N GLN A 192 2.60 -14.82 3.97
CA GLN A 192 1.97 -16.12 3.68
C GLN A 192 1.02 -16.08 2.49
N ASN A 193 0.26 -15.00 2.33
CA ASN A 193 -0.61 -14.77 1.17
C ASN A 193 0.20 -14.46 -0.08
N GLY A 194 1.51 -14.34 0.08
CA GLY A 194 2.45 -14.29 -1.02
C GLY A 194 2.62 -15.63 -1.70
N ASP A 195 3.03 -15.57 -2.97
CA ASP A 195 3.29 -16.72 -3.82
C ASP A 195 4.32 -17.68 -3.16
N GLN A 196 4.11 -19.00 -3.34
CA GLN A 196 5.07 -20.04 -2.97
C GLN A 196 6.50 -19.79 -3.52
N LYS A 197 6.63 -19.02 -4.61
CA LYS A 197 7.91 -18.57 -5.18
C LYS A 197 8.76 -17.74 -4.22
N ILE A 198 8.14 -16.99 -3.29
CA ILE A 198 8.86 -16.26 -2.25
C ILE A 198 9.44 -17.21 -1.23
N LYS A 199 8.65 -18.21 -0.82
CA LYS A 199 9.11 -19.27 0.09
C LYS A 199 10.30 -20.03 -0.48
N SER A 200 10.36 -20.20 -1.81
CA SER A 200 11.51 -20.80 -2.51
C SER A 200 12.67 -19.82 -2.77
N LYS A 201 12.60 -18.58 -2.30
CA LYS A 201 13.58 -17.52 -2.56
C LYS A 201 13.87 -17.23 -4.03
N SER A 202 12.96 -17.57 -4.91
CA SER A 202 13.06 -17.31 -6.36
C SER A 202 12.45 -15.94 -6.72
N TYR A 203 13.11 -14.85 -6.30
CA TYR A 203 12.61 -13.49 -6.49
C TYR A 203 12.58 -13.01 -7.95
N MET A 204 13.26 -13.69 -8.86
CA MET A 204 13.43 -13.29 -10.27
C MET A 204 12.13 -13.22 -11.08
N ARG A 205 11.04 -13.84 -10.59
CA ARG A 205 9.76 -13.91 -11.27
C ARG A 205 8.63 -13.15 -10.58
N ILE A 206 8.98 -12.37 -9.55
CA ILE A 206 8.00 -11.62 -8.76
C ILE A 206 8.09 -10.16 -9.17
N PRO A 207 6.96 -9.49 -9.45
CA PRO A 207 6.94 -8.06 -9.74
C PRO A 207 7.57 -7.22 -8.63
N VAL A 208 8.30 -6.17 -9.02
CA VAL A 208 8.99 -5.26 -8.09
C VAL A 208 8.01 -4.62 -7.11
N THR A 209 6.80 -4.29 -7.57
CA THR A 209 5.74 -3.71 -6.74
C THR A 209 5.35 -4.62 -5.59
N ARG A 210 5.26 -5.92 -5.86
CA ARG A 210 4.96 -6.94 -4.85
C ARG A 210 6.16 -7.20 -3.92
N LEU A 211 7.39 -7.28 -4.46
CA LEU A 211 8.62 -7.40 -3.66
C LEU A 211 8.77 -6.24 -2.67
N ARG A 212 8.31 -5.04 -3.05
CA ARG A 212 8.25 -3.90 -2.16
C ARG A 212 7.50 -4.21 -0.86
N TRP A 213 6.29 -4.76 -0.98
CA TRP A 213 5.46 -5.05 0.19
C TRP A 213 6.01 -6.19 1.03
N TYR A 214 6.68 -7.16 0.41
CA TYR A 214 7.36 -8.22 1.16
C TYR A 214 8.58 -7.72 1.93
N SER A 215 9.36 -6.82 1.35
CA SER A 215 10.43 -6.15 2.07
C SER A 215 9.87 -5.37 3.28
N VAL A 216 8.77 -4.66 3.10
CA VAL A 216 8.09 -3.92 4.18
C VAL A 216 7.57 -4.87 5.26
N SER A 217 6.97 -6.02 4.89
CA SER A 217 6.45 -6.98 5.86
C SER A 217 7.55 -7.66 6.66
N GLU A 218 8.66 -8.03 6.03
CA GLU A 218 9.84 -8.57 6.73
C GLU A 218 10.43 -7.54 7.72
N CYS A 219 10.54 -6.28 7.30
CA CYS A 219 10.98 -5.20 8.20
C CYS A 219 10.04 -5.03 9.38
N LEU A 220 8.74 -5.02 9.14
CA LEU A 220 7.70 -4.91 10.17
C LEU A 220 7.73 -6.10 11.14
N TYR A 221 7.96 -7.31 10.61
CA TYR A 221 8.08 -8.52 11.43
C TYR A 221 9.28 -8.42 12.36
N GLY A 222 10.44 -8.01 11.84
CA GLY A 222 11.64 -7.79 12.63
C GLY A 222 11.44 -6.76 13.73
N GLU A 223 10.79 -5.62 13.43
CA GLU A 223 10.48 -4.57 14.39
C GLU A 223 9.53 -5.06 15.49
N ALA A 224 8.49 -5.80 15.12
CA ALA A 224 7.53 -6.34 16.08
C ALA A 224 8.17 -7.37 17.01
N LEU A 225 9.03 -8.26 16.51
CA LEU A 225 9.80 -9.19 17.35
C LEU A 225 10.69 -8.45 18.35
N TYR A 226 11.39 -7.40 17.90
CA TYR A 226 12.22 -6.58 18.77
C TYR A 226 11.40 -5.90 19.88
N LYS A 227 10.23 -5.33 19.54
CA LYS A 227 9.34 -4.69 20.52
C LYS A 227 8.73 -5.67 21.55
N LEU A 228 8.67 -6.97 21.22
CA LEU A 228 8.28 -8.00 22.18
C LEU A 228 9.37 -8.37 23.17
N LEU A 229 10.59 -7.89 22.97
CA LEU A 229 11.72 -8.18 23.83
C LEU A 229 11.57 -7.43 25.16
N ASP A 230 11.37 -8.19 26.25
CA ASP A 230 11.27 -7.65 27.61
C ASP A 230 12.44 -8.17 28.45
N THR A 231 13.46 -7.34 28.61
CA THR A 231 14.68 -7.69 29.32
C THR A 231 14.46 -7.96 30.83
N LYS A 232 13.34 -7.54 31.38
CA LYS A 232 13.02 -7.70 32.80
C LYS A 232 12.24 -8.97 33.12
N LYS A 233 11.45 -9.47 32.15
CA LYS A 233 10.51 -10.59 32.38
C LYS A 233 10.87 -11.86 31.64
N GLN A 234 11.72 -11.77 30.64
CA GLN A 234 12.09 -12.92 29.80
C GLN A 234 13.44 -13.49 30.21
N GLU A 235 13.57 -14.81 30.10
CA GLU A 235 14.84 -15.49 30.24
C GLU A 235 15.81 -15.07 29.10
N LYS A 236 17.10 -15.03 29.43
CA LYS A 236 18.12 -14.58 28.47
C LYS A 236 18.10 -15.37 27.16
N GLU A 237 17.89 -16.68 27.22
CA GLU A 237 17.80 -17.52 26.03
C GLU A 237 16.62 -17.11 25.12
N SER A 238 15.47 -16.76 25.70
CA SER A 238 14.32 -16.26 24.95
C SER A 238 14.59 -14.89 24.34
N GLN A 239 15.28 -14.00 25.07
CA GLN A 239 15.70 -12.70 24.56
C GLN A 239 16.64 -12.86 23.35
N ASP A 240 17.65 -13.74 23.48
CA ASP A 240 18.62 -14.00 22.41
C ASP A 240 17.90 -14.58 21.17
N LYS A 241 16.95 -15.50 21.34
CA LYS A 241 16.15 -16.05 20.23
C LYS A 241 15.33 -14.98 19.51
N LEU A 242 14.63 -14.12 20.24
CA LEU A 242 13.85 -13.01 19.67
C LEU A 242 14.75 -12.03 18.94
N LEU A 243 15.89 -11.67 19.49
CA LEU A 243 16.84 -10.76 18.88
C LEU A 243 17.41 -11.34 17.60
N HIS A 244 17.84 -12.61 17.60
CA HIS A 244 18.32 -13.30 16.40
C HIS A 244 17.25 -13.37 15.30
N ALA A 245 16.02 -13.71 15.67
CA ALA A 245 14.91 -13.74 14.72
C ALA A 245 14.63 -12.35 14.13
N SER A 246 14.60 -11.31 14.98
CA SER A 246 14.41 -9.92 14.54
C SER A 246 15.47 -9.50 13.51
N VAL A 247 16.76 -9.74 13.81
CA VAL A 247 17.86 -9.43 12.89
C VAL A 247 17.74 -10.21 11.57
N SER A 248 17.36 -11.48 11.63
CA SER A 248 17.17 -12.30 10.43
C SER A 248 16.09 -11.72 9.50
N HIS A 249 14.99 -11.23 10.04
CA HIS A 249 13.93 -10.59 9.28
C HIS A 249 14.37 -9.24 8.68
N PHE A 250 15.13 -8.43 9.41
CA PHE A 250 15.69 -7.19 8.83
C PHE A 250 16.66 -7.48 7.69
N VAL A 251 17.52 -8.49 7.82
CA VAL A 251 18.44 -8.90 6.75
C VAL A 251 17.68 -9.40 5.54
N GLU A 252 16.62 -10.19 5.72
CA GLU A 252 15.79 -10.65 4.61
C GLU A 252 15.07 -9.49 3.93
N SER A 253 14.54 -8.52 4.69
CA SER A 253 14.01 -7.28 4.15
C SER A 253 15.01 -6.53 3.27
N CYS A 254 16.25 -6.38 3.75
CA CYS A 254 17.35 -5.78 2.98
C CYS A 254 17.66 -6.55 1.69
N ASN A 255 17.69 -7.88 1.77
CA ASN A 255 17.94 -8.75 0.61
C ASN A 255 16.87 -8.60 -0.46
N ILE A 256 15.59 -8.56 -0.05
CA ILE A 256 14.45 -8.38 -0.96
C ILE A 256 14.51 -6.98 -1.59
N ALA A 257 14.72 -5.93 -0.79
CA ALA A 257 14.84 -4.55 -1.27
C ALA A 257 15.98 -4.37 -2.26
N SER A 258 17.14 -4.97 -1.97
CA SER A 258 18.32 -4.94 -2.86
C SER A 258 18.05 -5.63 -4.19
N LYS A 259 17.44 -6.83 -4.17
CA LYS A 259 17.08 -7.56 -5.40
C LYS A 259 16.00 -6.86 -6.22
N ALA A 260 15.10 -6.17 -5.56
CA ALA A 260 14.08 -5.34 -6.20
C ALA A 260 14.62 -4.00 -6.73
N GLY A 261 15.87 -3.62 -6.41
CA GLY A 261 16.46 -2.34 -6.78
C GLY A 261 15.83 -1.15 -6.05
N ILE A 262 15.21 -1.35 -4.88
CA ILE A 262 14.48 -0.31 -4.14
C ILE A 262 15.35 0.25 -3.03
N GLY A 263 16.27 1.16 -3.37
CA GLY A 263 17.28 1.70 -2.46
C GLY A 263 16.72 2.37 -1.20
N TYR A 264 15.58 3.03 -1.27
CA TYR A 264 14.98 3.67 -0.08
C TYR A 264 14.48 2.65 0.95
N LEU A 265 13.94 1.48 0.52
CA LEU A 265 13.54 0.41 1.44
C LEU A 265 14.74 -0.28 2.06
N LEU A 266 15.82 -0.47 1.29
CA LEU A 266 17.07 -0.97 1.83
C LEU A 266 17.57 -0.08 2.97
N LEU A 267 17.60 1.24 2.73
CA LEU A 267 18.02 2.21 3.75
C LEU A 267 17.10 2.19 4.98
N GLU A 268 15.79 2.11 4.78
CA GLU A 268 14.81 2.07 5.88
C GLU A 268 14.97 0.80 6.72
N SER A 269 15.13 -0.35 6.09
CA SER A 269 15.35 -1.63 6.78
C SER A 269 16.66 -1.65 7.56
N CYS A 270 17.75 -1.12 6.99
CA CYS A 270 19.01 -0.95 7.68
C CYS A 270 18.88 -0.02 8.90
N LYS A 271 18.14 1.07 8.78
CA LYS A 271 17.89 2.03 9.84
C LYS A 271 17.04 1.41 10.97
N CYS A 272 15.98 0.67 10.63
CA CYS A 272 15.17 -0.05 11.61
C CYS A 272 16.01 -1.08 12.37
N MET A 273 16.82 -1.88 11.66
CA MET A 273 17.74 -2.83 12.24
C MET A 273 18.74 -2.15 13.19
N TRP A 274 19.36 -1.05 12.75
CA TRP A 274 20.32 -0.31 13.56
C TRP A 274 19.65 0.22 14.85
N ASN A 275 18.49 0.85 14.74
CA ASN A 275 17.77 1.39 15.89
C ASN A 275 17.36 0.29 16.90
N ALA A 276 16.92 -0.87 16.39
CA ALA A 276 16.61 -2.01 17.23
C ALA A 276 17.84 -2.55 17.98
N LEU A 277 18.99 -2.55 17.34
CA LEU A 277 20.22 -3.11 17.91
C LEU A 277 20.95 -2.16 18.86
N LEU A 278 20.75 -0.84 18.75
CA LEU A 278 21.41 0.15 19.62
C LEU A 278 21.26 -0.18 21.10
N GLY A 279 20.06 -0.59 21.55
CA GLY A 279 19.78 -0.92 22.94
C GLY A 279 20.45 -2.20 23.45
N VAL A 280 21.02 -3.03 22.58
CA VAL A 280 21.61 -4.33 22.93
C VAL A 280 23.09 -4.46 22.58
N LEU A 281 23.67 -3.44 21.94
CA LEU A 281 25.06 -3.44 21.48
C LEU A 281 26.11 -3.36 22.61
N ASP A 282 25.71 -3.00 23.82
CA ASP A 282 26.60 -2.96 24.97
C ASP A 282 27.13 -4.35 25.33
N ALA A 283 26.37 -5.42 25.05
CA ALA A 283 26.79 -6.78 25.26
C ALA A 283 27.71 -7.28 24.12
N PRO A 284 28.95 -7.73 24.41
CA PRO A 284 29.90 -8.17 23.37
C PRO A 284 29.39 -9.29 22.47
N ASN A 285 28.57 -10.19 23.00
CA ASN A 285 28.00 -11.30 22.24
C ASN A 285 26.96 -10.82 21.21
N ASN A 286 26.22 -9.76 21.51
CA ASN A 286 25.21 -9.22 20.60
C ASN A 286 25.86 -8.49 19.41
N ARG A 287 27.06 -7.92 19.58
CA ARG A 287 27.83 -7.30 18.49
C ARG A 287 28.18 -8.29 17.38
N LYS A 288 28.36 -9.57 17.72
CA LYS A 288 28.65 -10.64 16.75
C LYS A 288 27.52 -10.85 15.77
N LEU A 289 26.25 -10.51 16.14
CA LEU A 289 25.08 -10.59 15.27
C LEU A 289 25.18 -9.64 14.07
N LEU A 290 25.93 -8.55 14.20
CA LEU A 290 26.10 -7.54 13.17
C LEU A 290 27.19 -7.86 12.14
N ILE A 291 28.07 -8.81 12.41
CA ILE A 291 29.21 -9.10 11.52
C ILE A 291 28.71 -9.50 10.12
N LYS A 292 27.76 -10.44 10.04
CA LYS A 292 27.20 -10.88 8.74
C LYS A 292 26.33 -9.82 8.06
N PRO A 293 25.39 -9.14 8.76
CA PRO A 293 24.57 -8.10 8.15
C PRO A 293 25.34 -6.88 7.63
N LEU A 294 26.49 -6.57 8.22
CA LEU A 294 27.31 -5.40 7.87
C LEU A 294 28.50 -5.73 6.94
N SER A 295 28.77 -6.98 6.65
CA SER A 295 29.77 -7.45 5.69
C SER A 295 29.16 -7.66 4.30
#